data_557ecbac7aa26e66834a1c0e41131707
#
_entry.id   557ecbac7aa26e66834a1c0e41131707
#
_cell.length_a   1.000
_cell.length_b   1.000
_cell.length_c   1.000
_cell.angle_alpha   90.00
_cell.angle_beta   90.00
_cell.angle_gamma   90.00
#
_symmetry.space_group_name_H-M   'P 1'
#
loop_
_entity.id
_entity.type
_entity.pdbx_description
1 polymer ?
#
loop_
_entity_poly.entity_id
_entity_poly.type
_entity_poly.pdbx_seq_one_letter_code
_entity_poly.pdbx_strand_id
1 'polypeptide(L)'
;MTNDQSDKTFHPNRRGFLGVAAATGAASLAPGVLIGTAATTAEASDPAPSQSVDASASTIVAKLPSPVPGYLSFGPDEAGFVEVMVNVMCPADALTPGGVDCGLAAYIDRQLAGGFGKGARLYMRGPWREGKPELGYQLPLTPEQFFKVGLAAADAACRKHNGKAFSELDESGADRFLHEIADGKVTDERVQLASWFNELVYPLFEQACFADPVYGGNVGKVFWKAIGYPGLPAVHSQDMVDFRGKPFPGAADPKSIADFA
;
A
#
# COMPACT_ATOMS: atom_id res chain seq x y z
N MET A 1 43.19 -8.94 14.28
CA MET A 1 42.31 -7.81 13.87
C MET A 1 41.17 -8.44 13.12
N THR A 2 40.13 -8.81 13.84
CA THR A 2 38.91 -9.41 13.31
C THR A 2 37.88 -8.31 13.13
N ASN A 3 37.48 -8.08 11.89
CA ASN A 3 36.50 -7.08 11.51
C ASN A 3 35.09 -7.67 11.70
N ASP A 4 34.45 -7.30 12.79
CA ASP A 4 33.06 -7.64 13.10
C ASP A 4 32.17 -6.65 12.36
N GLN A 5 31.68 -7.02 11.19
CA GLN A 5 30.57 -6.35 10.51
C GLN A 5 29.26 -6.99 10.98
N SER A 6 28.68 -6.44 12.03
CA SER A 6 27.31 -6.76 12.44
C SER A 6 26.33 -6.37 11.33
N ASP A 7 25.82 -7.38 10.68
CA ASP A 7 24.73 -7.35 9.72
C ASP A 7 23.48 -6.79 10.43
N LYS A 8 23.19 -5.50 10.23
CA LYS A 8 21.95 -4.88 10.68
C LYS A 8 20.88 -5.22 9.67
N THR A 9 20.23 -6.37 9.85
CA THR A 9 18.98 -6.69 9.16
C THR A 9 17.95 -5.61 9.50
N PHE A 10 17.65 -4.80 8.49
CA PHE A 10 16.61 -3.78 8.56
C PHE A 10 15.26 -4.50 8.57
N HIS A 11 14.59 -4.54 9.72
CA HIS A 11 13.20 -4.95 9.82
C HIS A 11 12.32 -3.72 9.62
N PRO A 12 11.66 -3.56 8.46
CA PRO A 12 10.75 -2.45 8.25
C PRO A 12 9.50 -2.66 9.12
N ASN A 13 9.44 -1.93 10.23
CA ASN A 13 8.19 -1.77 10.93
C ASN A 13 7.29 -0.78 10.17
N ARG A 14 5.99 -0.73 10.46
CA ARG A 14 5.00 0.16 9.80
C ARG A 14 5.44 1.62 9.69
N ARG A 15 6.17 2.15 10.65
CA ARG A 15 6.72 3.52 10.60
C ARG A 15 7.75 3.67 9.50
N GLY A 16 8.55 2.63 9.25
CA GLY A 16 9.50 2.59 8.13
C GLY A 16 8.79 2.55 6.77
N PHE A 17 7.72 1.76 6.67
CA PHE A 17 6.88 1.66 5.46
C PHE A 17 6.23 3.00 5.09
N LEU A 18 5.53 3.65 6.03
CA LEU A 18 4.92 4.96 5.79
C LEU A 18 5.96 6.06 5.51
N GLY A 19 7.16 5.96 6.08
CA GLY A 19 8.26 6.88 5.83
C GLY A 19 8.85 6.73 4.42
N VAL A 20 8.91 5.51 3.87
CA VAL A 20 9.38 5.24 2.50
C VAL A 20 8.36 5.73 1.47
N ALA A 21 7.06 5.49 1.70
CA ALA A 21 6.00 5.99 0.81
C ALA A 21 5.99 7.53 0.72
N ALA A 22 6.27 8.22 1.83
CA ALA A 22 6.40 9.69 1.84
C ALA A 22 7.66 10.21 1.11
N ALA A 23 8.74 9.42 1.08
CA ALA A 23 9.99 9.80 0.46
C ALA A 23 10.01 9.60 -1.07
N THR A 24 9.30 8.59 -1.58
CA THR A 24 9.26 8.29 -3.03
C THR A 24 8.33 9.22 -3.80
N GLY A 25 7.32 9.82 -3.16
CA GLY A 25 6.42 10.80 -3.78
C GLY A 25 7.05 12.16 -4.11
N ALA A 26 8.25 12.47 -3.61
CA ALA A 26 8.88 13.77 -3.76
C ALA A 26 9.98 13.85 -4.86
N ALA A 27 10.26 12.77 -5.57
CA ALA A 27 11.44 12.68 -6.44
C ALA A 27 11.21 12.93 -7.95
N SER A 28 10.07 13.41 -8.37
CA SER A 28 9.81 13.67 -9.79
C SER A 28 9.33 15.09 -10.08
N LEU A 29 10.16 16.12 -9.85
CA LEU A 29 10.11 17.40 -10.58
C LEU A 29 11.24 18.32 -10.10
N ALA A 30 12.38 18.37 -10.81
CA ALA A 30 13.16 19.59 -10.97
C ALA A 30 14.19 19.50 -12.09
N PRO A 31 14.19 20.41 -13.07
CA PRO A 31 15.39 20.77 -13.83
C PRO A 31 16.15 21.87 -13.09
N GLY A 32 17.47 21.74 -13.13
CA GLY A 32 18.45 22.41 -12.32
C GLY A 32 18.50 23.95 -12.32
N VAL A 33 19.00 24.44 -11.21
CA VAL A 33 19.89 25.62 -11.15
C VAL A 33 20.88 25.40 -10.00
N LEU A 34 22.18 25.49 -10.31
CA LEU A 34 23.30 25.60 -9.38
C LEU A 34 23.40 27.03 -8.87
N ILE A 35 23.48 27.28 -7.57
CA ILE A 35 24.23 28.40 -6.96
C ILE A 35 24.47 28.12 -5.46
N GLY A 36 25.74 28.09 -5.08
CA GLY A 36 26.39 28.76 -3.93
C GLY A 36 26.03 28.40 -2.49
N THR A 37 26.96 27.73 -1.88
CA THR A 37 27.38 27.64 -0.47
C THR A 37 26.94 28.72 0.51
N ALA A 38 26.42 28.29 1.67
CA ALA A 38 26.78 28.83 3.00
C ALA A 38 26.38 27.82 4.09
N ALA A 39 27.38 27.32 4.81
CA ALA A 39 27.17 26.50 5.99
C ALA A 39 26.79 27.41 7.17
N THR A 40 25.67 27.12 7.81
CA THR A 40 25.35 27.68 9.14
C THR A 40 25.04 26.50 10.06
N THR A 41 25.88 26.37 11.08
CA THR A 41 25.73 25.44 12.19
C THR A 41 24.51 25.85 13.02
N ALA A 42 23.53 24.96 13.12
CA ALA A 42 22.42 25.10 14.05
C ALA A 42 22.64 24.17 15.25
N GLU A 43 22.64 24.77 16.43
CA GLU A 43 22.76 24.11 17.72
C GLU A 43 21.58 23.15 17.96
N ALA A 44 21.90 22.02 18.60
CA ALA A 44 20.95 21.02 19.04
C ALA A 44 20.09 21.56 20.19
N SER A 45 18.79 21.65 19.98
CA SER A 45 17.82 21.90 21.05
C SER A 45 17.39 20.58 21.67
N ASP A 46 17.32 20.56 23.01
CA ASP A 46 16.93 19.42 23.84
C ASP A 46 15.55 18.84 23.47
N PRO A 47 15.32 17.52 23.64
CA PRO A 47 14.02 16.89 23.38
C PRO A 47 13.01 17.29 24.45
N ALA A 48 11.88 17.82 24.01
CA ALA A 48 10.72 18.09 24.85
C ALA A 48 10.16 16.79 25.47
N PRO A 49 9.54 16.85 26.68
CA PRO A 49 9.09 15.68 27.41
C PRO A 49 7.96 14.95 26.65
N SER A 50 8.10 13.64 26.61
CA SER A 50 7.09 12.70 26.07
C SER A 50 5.77 12.86 26.82
N GLN A 51 4.75 13.40 26.13
CA GLN A 51 3.38 13.33 26.63
C GLN A 51 2.88 11.90 26.49
N SER A 52 2.42 11.34 27.61
CA SER A 52 1.70 10.09 27.69
C SER A 52 0.43 10.19 26.83
N VAL A 53 0.34 9.39 25.76
CA VAL A 53 -0.88 9.24 24.98
C VAL A 53 -1.91 8.49 25.82
N ASP A 54 -2.87 9.24 26.32
CA ASP A 54 -3.99 8.74 27.11
C ASP A 54 -4.83 7.71 26.34
N ALA A 55 -5.42 6.81 27.09
CA ALA A 55 -6.22 5.65 26.70
C ALA A 55 -7.49 5.94 25.86
N SER A 56 -7.61 7.12 25.26
CA SER A 56 -8.73 7.50 24.39
C SER A 56 -8.65 6.90 22.98
N ALA A 57 -7.52 6.31 22.59
CA ALA A 57 -7.36 5.67 21.27
C ALA A 57 -8.17 4.36 21.14
N SER A 58 -8.58 3.76 22.27
CA SER A 58 -9.33 2.51 22.28
C SER A 58 -10.80 2.64 21.83
N THR A 59 -11.33 3.86 21.72
CA THR A 59 -12.75 4.09 21.40
C THR A 59 -13.00 4.32 19.90
N ILE A 60 -11.95 4.52 19.09
CA ILE A 60 -12.08 4.76 17.64
C ILE A 60 -12.29 3.46 16.87
N VAL A 61 -11.99 2.30 17.46
CA VAL A 61 -12.23 0.98 16.84
C VAL A 61 -13.72 0.61 16.82
N ALA A 62 -14.58 1.39 17.47
CA ALA A 62 -16.00 1.14 17.56
C ALA A 62 -16.73 1.47 16.25
N LYS A 63 -17.03 0.45 15.47
CA LYS A 63 -18.04 0.45 14.41
C LYS A 63 -17.65 1.06 13.07
N LEU A 64 -16.66 0.45 12.41
CA LEU A 64 -16.58 0.54 10.96
C LEU A 64 -17.85 -0.06 10.33
N PRO A 65 -18.39 0.55 9.25
CA PRO A 65 -19.51 -0.05 8.51
C PRO A 65 -19.12 -1.46 8.05
N SER A 66 -20.06 -2.39 8.17
CA SER A 66 -19.87 -3.79 7.77
C SER A 66 -19.31 -3.89 6.35
N PRO A 67 -18.41 -4.85 6.09
CA PRO A 67 -17.85 -5.06 4.76
C PRO A 67 -18.97 -5.21 3.74
N VAL A 68 -18.77 -4.67 2.55
CA VAL A 68 -19.71 -4.84 1.43
C VAL A 68 -19.83 -6.35 1.14
N PRO A 69 -21.04 -6.91 1.09
CA PRO A 69 -21.21 -8.33 0.86
C PRO A 69 -20.77 -8.73 -0.55
N GLY A 70 -19.81 -9.66 -0.62
CA GLY A 70 -19.39 -10.36 -1.83
C GLY A 70 -18.34 -9.59 -2.65
N TYR A 71 -17.46 -10.37 -3.27
CA TYR A 71 -16.50 -9.90 -4.27
C TYR A 71 -17.12 -9.95 -5.67
N LEU A 72 -16.64 -9.10 -6.59
CA LEU A 72 -17.14 -8.99 -7.96
C LEU A 72 -16.27 -9.79 -8.95
N SER A 73 -14.98 -9.91 -8.67
CA SER A 73 -13.99 -10.59 -9.52
C SER A 73 -13.41 -11.84 -8.86
N PHE A 74 -13.22 -11.83 -7.52
CA PHE A 74 -12.58 -12.93 -6.82
C PHE A 74 -13.52 -14.10 -6.57
N GLY A 75 -13.04 -15.31 -6.92
CA GLY A 75 -13.58 -16.57 -6.40
C GLY A 75 -13.15 -16.82 -4.95
N PRO A 76 -13.71 -17.86 -4.27
CA PRO A 76 -13.45 -18.11 -2.85
C PRO A 76 -11.96 -18.28 -2.50
N ASP A 77 -11.21 -19.02 -3.31
CA ASP A 77 -9.78 -19.26 -3.08
C ASP A 77 -8.95 -17.99 -3.29
N GLU A 78 -9.30 -17.21 -4.33
CA GLU A 78 -8.66 -15.93 -4.63
C GLU A 78 -8.92 -14.91 -3.51
N ALA A 79 -10.16 -14.86 -3.01
CA ALA A 79 -10.53 -14.02 -1.89
C ALA A 79 -9.74 -14.39 -0.62
N GLY A 80 -9.67 -15.69 -0.29
CA GLY A 80 -8.90 -16.16 0.86
C GLY A 80 -7.42 -15.78 0.79
N PHE A 81 -6.80 -15.89 -0.39
CA PHE A 81 -5.42 -15.44 -0.59
C PHE A 81 -5.28 -13.94 -0.36
N VAL A 82 -6.14 -13.13 -0.99
CA VAL A 82 -6.06 -11.66 -0.93
C VAL A 82 -6.37 -11.15 0.49
N GLU A 83 -7.31 -11.74 1.20
CA GLU A 83 -7.65 -11.37 2.59
C GLU A 83 -6.46 -11.59 3.54
N VAL A 84 -5.79 -12.73 3.44
CA VAL A 84 -4.56 -12.99 4.22
C VAL A 84 -3.47 -12.01 3.82
N MET A 85 -3.26 -11.81 2.53
CA MET A 85 -2.24 -10.89 2.00
C MET A 85 -2.42 -9.47 2.55
N VAL A 86 -3.64 -8.90 2.44
CA VAL A 86 -3.86 -7.51 2.91
C VAL A 86 -3.79 -7.40 4.42
N ASN A 87 -4.14 -8.44 5.19
CA ASN A 87 -3.99 -8.45 6.64
C ASN A 87 -2.53 -8.56 7.08
N VAL A 88 -1.70 -9.30 6.35
CA VAL A 88 -0.26 -9.38 6.60
C VAL A 88 0.42 -8.05 6.26
N MET A 89 0.08 -7.45 5.13
CA MET A 89 0.63 -6.15 4.71
C MET A 89 0.11 -4.98 5.55
N CYS A 90 -1.08 -5.11 6.11
CA CYS A 90 -1.70 -4.15 7.03
C CYS A 90 -2.31 -4.89 8.22
N PRO A 91 -1.48 -5.39 9.17
CA PRO A 91 -1.99 -6.03 10.39
C PRO A 91 -2.69 -5.02 11.29
N ALA A 92 -3.68 -5.48 12.07
CA ALA A 92 -4.36 -4.62 13.03
C ALA A 92 -3.41 -4.14 14.14
N ASP A 93 -3.46 -2.85 14.46
CA ASP A 93 -2.71 -2.26 15.57
C ASP A 93 -3.51 -1.15 16.28
N ALA A 94 -2.84 -0.37 17.12
CA ALA A 94 -3.48 0.73 17.86
C ALA A 94 -3.93 1.91 16.95
N LEU A 95 -3.45 2.00 15.72
CA LEU A 95 -3.71 3.10 14.79
C LEU A 95 -4.72 2.72 13.71
N THR A 96 -4.64 1.49 13.21
CA THR A 96 -5.47 1.02 12.09
C THR A 96 -6.01 -0.38 12.35
N PRO A 97 -7.26 -0.66 11.95
CA PRO A 97 -7.78 -2.03 11.83
C PRO A 97 -6.97 -2.86 10.82
N GLY A 98 -7.23 -4.15 10.74
CA GLY A 98 -6.62 -5.03 9.74
C GLY A 98 -7.01 -4.65 8.30
N GLY A 99 -6.23 -5.12 7.34
CA GLY A 99 -6.41 -4.77 5.93
C GLY A 99 -7.80 -5.11 5.39
N VAL A 100 -8.38 -6.23 5.79
CA VAL A 100 -9.76 -6.61 5.40
C VAL A 100 -10.77 -5.62 5.98
N ASP A 101 -10.66 -5.26 7.26
CA ASP A 101 -11.55 -4.31 7.92
C ASP A 101 -11.42 -2.89 7.35
N CYS A 102 -10.23 -2.55 6.86
CA CYS A 102 -10.00 -1.31 6.12
C CYS A 102 -10.55 -1.34 4.68
N GLY A 103 -11.14 -2.46 4.23
CA GLY A 103 -11.72 -2.63 2.90
C GLY A 103 -10.70 -2.83 1.77
N LEU A 104 -9.43 -3.14 2.09
CA LEU A 104 -8.37 -3.18 1.07
C LEU A 104 -8.60 -4.29 0.05
N ALA A 105 -9.05 -5.47 0.49
CA ALA A 105 -9.40 -6.58 -0.42
C ALA A 105 -10.57 -6.21 -1.34
N ALA A 106 -11.61 -5.56 -0.81
CA ALA A 106 -12.77 -5.11 -1.59
C ALA A 106 -12.39 -4.03 -2.62
N TYR A 107 -11.47 -3.13 -2.28
CA TYR A 107 -10.95 -2.15 -3.24
C TYR A 107 -10.25 -2.84 -4.42
N ILE A 108 -9.31 -3.75 -4.13
CA ILE A 108 -8.56 -4.48 -5.17
C ILE A 108 -9.53 -5.24 -6.07
N ASP A 109 -10.49 -5.95 -5.51
CA ASP A 109 -11.52 -6.69 -6.25
C ASP A 109 -12.30 -5.78 -7.20
N ARG A 110 -12.77 -4.62 -6.73
CA ARG A 110 -13.52 -3.66 -7.54
C ARG A 110 -12.69 -3.02 -8.64
N GLN A 111 -11.42 -2.72 -8.38
CA GLN A 111 -10.52 -2.22 -9.43
C GLN A 111 -10.31 -3.27 -10.52
N LEU A 112 -10.14 -4.53 -10.15
CA LEU A 112 -9.97 -5.63 -11.11
C LEU A 112 -11.26 -5.95 -11.87
N ALA A 113 -12.42 -5.89 -11.22
CA ALA A 113 -13.72 -6.06 -11.88
C ALA A 113 -14.06 -4.90 -12.83
N GLY A 114 -13.53 -3.71 -12.56
CA GLY A 114 -13.81 -2.47 -13.29
C GLY A 114 -13.02 -2.29 -14.58
N GLY A 115 -13.09 -1.08 -15.12
CA GLY A 115 -12.41 -0.70 -16.37
C GLY A 115 -10.89 -0.84 -16.33
N PHE A 116 -10.27 -0.60 -15.17
CA PHE A 116 -8.84 -0.84 -14.97
C PHE A 116 -8.50 -2.31 -15.20
N GLY A 117 -9.14 -3.22 -14.48
CA GLY A 117 -8.88 -4.66 -14.59
C GLY A 117 -9.16 -5.21 -15.98
N LYS A 118 -10.12 -4.66 -16.70
CA LYS A 118 -10.44 -5.03 -18.09
C LYS A 118 -9.50 -4.39 -19.13
N GLY A 119 -8.52 -3.59 -18.70
CA GLY A 119 -7.55 -2.96 -19.60
C GLY A 119 -8.13 -1.85 -20.46
N ALA A 120 -9.20 -1.16 -20.02
CA ALA A 120 -9.91 -0.14 -20.84
C ALA A 120 -9.01 1.02 -21.31
N ARG A 121 -7.88 1.27 -20.64
CA ARG A 121 -6.91 2.31 -20.99
C ARG A 121 -5.57 1.75 -21.49
N LEU A 122 -5.48 0.43 -21.68
CA LEU A 122 -4.28 -0.22 -22.17
C LEU A 122 -4.39 -0.51 -23.67
N TYR A 123 -3.28 -0.35 -24.37
CA TYR A 123 -3.18 -0.78 -25.76
C TYR A 123 -2.98 -2.29 -25.83
N MET A 124 -4.06 -3.03 -26.08
CA MET A 124 -4.10 -4.50 -26.05
C MET A 124 -3.95 -5.15 -27.42
N ARG A 125 -3.48 -4.43 -28.43
CA ARG A 125 -3.21 -4.97 -29.77
C ARG A 125 -1.71 -5.16 -29.98
N GLY A 126 -1.31 -6.40 -30.26
CA GLY A 126 0.10 -6.71 -30.57
C GLY A 126 0.63 -6.01 -31.83
N PRO A 127 1.90 -6.23 -32.20
CA PRO A 127 2.77 -7.27 -31.67
C PRO A 127 3.33 -6.93 -30.28
N TRP A 128 3.34 -7.94 -29.41
CA TRP A 128 3.91 -7.84 -28.07
C TRP A 128 5.41 -8.01 -28.19
N ARG A 129 6.16 -7.12 -27.56
CA ARG A 129 7.62 -7.14 -27.51
C ARG A 129 8.03 -6.92 -26.08
N GLU A 130 9.10 -7.58 -25.67
CA GLU A 130 9.74 -7.29 -24.40
C GLU A 130 10.23 -5.84 -24.39
N GLY A 131 9.76 -5.07 -23.42
CA GLY A 131 10.12 -3.67 -23.20
C GLY A 131 11.22 -3.52 -22.16
N LYS A 132 11.56 -2.28 -21.85
CA LYS A 132 12.44 -2.01 -20.72
C LYS A 132 11.68 -2.25 -19.41
N PRO A 133 12.36 -2.74 -18.32
CA PRO A 133 11.72 -3.00 -17.04
C PRO A 133 10.96 -1.79 -16.46
N GLU A 134 11.45 -0.58 -16.73
CA GLU A 134 10.85 0.66 -16.23
C GLU A 134 9.47 0.98 -16.85
N LEU A 135 9.07 0.26 -17.87
CA LEU A 135 7.77 0.44 -18.54
C LEU A 135 6.65 -0.43 -17.95
N GLY A 136 6.94 -1.17 -16.87
CA GLY A 136 6.02 -2.12 -16.27
C GLY A 136 5.86 -3.41 -17.10
N TYR A 137 4.90 -4.25 -16.70
CA TYR A 137 4.71 -5.52 -17.38
C TYR A 137 4.22 -5.33 -18.85
N GLN A 138 4.75 -6.14 -19.76
CA GLN A 138 4.50 -6.07 -21.21
C GLN A 138 3.87 -7.39 -21.70
N LEU A 139 2.85 -7.87 -21.00
CA LEU A 139 2.19 -9.15 -21.30
C LEU A 139 0.88 -8.93 -22.06
N PRO A 140 0.43 -9.89 -22.91
CA PRO A 140 -0.87 -9.84 -23.57
C PRO A 140 -2.01 -10.21 -22.59
N LEU A 141 -1.96 -9.70 -21.38
CA LEU A 141 -2.89 -9.94 -20.30
C LEU A 141 -3.46 -8.61 -19.81
N THR A 142 -4.76 -8.59 -19.55
CA THR A 142 -5.36 -7.46 -18.82
C THR A 142 -4.87 -7.46 -17.37
N PRO A 143 -4.94 -6.34 -16.63
CA PRO A 143 -4.55 -6.30 -15.22
C PRO A 143 -5.26 -7.36 -14.37
N GLU A 144 -6.55 -7.62 -14.61
CA GLU A 144 -7.28 -8.70 -13.92
C GLU A 144 -6.70 -10.08 -14.24
N GLN A 145 -6.43 -10.35 -15.52
CA GLN A 145 -5.85 -11.63 -15.93
C GLN A 145 -4.44 -11.82 -15.36
N PHE A 146 -3.61 -10.76 -15.40
CA PHE A 146 -2.27 -10.82 -14.85
C PHE A 146 -2.30 -11.02 -13.33
N PHE A 147 -3.21 -10.33 -12.63
CA PHE A 147 -3.39 -10.50 -11.18
C PHE A 147 -3.74 -11.95 -10.83
N LYS A 148 -4.75 -12.53 -11.48
CA LYS A 148 -5.22 -13.89 -11.21
C LYS A 148 -4.20 -14.97 -11.57
N VAL A 149 -3.51 -14.83 -12.71
CA VAL A 149 -2.45 -15.78 -13.09
C VAL A 149 -1.28 -15.72 -12.11
N GLY A 150 -0.88 -14.52 -11.67
CA GLY A 150 0.16 -14.34 -10.67
C GLY A 150 -0.24 -14.90 -9.30
N LEU A 151 -1.49 -14.66 -8.88
CA LEU A 151 -2.02 -15.21 -7.64
C LEU A 151 -2.00 -16.76 -7.64
N ALA A 152 -2.49 -17.37 -8.71
CA ALA A 152 -2.47 -18.83 -8.85
C ALA A 152 -1.03 -19.39 -8.87
N ALA A 153 -0.09 -18.68 -9.51
CA ALA A 153 1.32 -19.06 -9.52
C ALA A 153 1.96 -18.90 -8.12
N ALA A 154 1.65 -17.82 -7.40
CA ALA A 154 2.13 -17.59 -6.05
C ALA A 154 1.61 -18.66 -5.06
N ASP A 155 0.33 -19.00 -5.12
CA ASP A 155 -0.24 -20.05 -4.26
C ASP A 155 0.36 -21.43 -4.57
N ALA A 156 0.56 -21.75 -5.86
CA ALA A 156 1.23 -22.99 -6.26
C ALA A 156 2.69 -23.04 -5.77
N ALA A 157 3.43 -21.93 -5.86
CA ALA A 157 4.77 -21.82 -5.33
C ALA A 157 4.78 -21.96 -3.80
N CYS A 158 3.81 -21.33 -3.10
CA CYS A 158 3.67 -21.47 -1.66
C CYS A 158 3.44 -22.92 -1.24
N ARG A 159 2.55 -23.64 -1.90
CA ARG A 159 2.34 -25.08 -1.64
C ARG A 159 3.59 -25.91 -1.85
N LYS A 160 4.38 -25.57 -2.87
CA LYS A 160 5.64 -26.28 -3.16
C LYS A 160 6.71 -26.00 -2.10
N HIS A 161 6.83 -24.77 -1.62
CA HIS A 161 7.84 -24.35 -0.65
C HIS A 161 7.46 -24.65 0.80
N ASN A 162 6.20 -24.40 1.17
CA ASN A 162 5.74 -24.46 2.55
C ASN A 162 4.82 -25.66 2.83
N GLY A 163 4.43 -26.44 1.81
CA GLY A 163 3.51 -27.58 1.93
C GLY A 163 2.05 -27.20 2.20
N LYS A 164 1.72 -25.92 2.19
CA LYS A 164 0.39 -25.36 2.50
C LYS A 164 0.03 -24.27 1.50
N ALA A 165 -1.26 -23.99 1.35
CA ALA A 165 -1.73 -22.82 0.64
C ALA A 165 -1.29 -21.54 1.35
N PHE A 166 -1.18 -20.45 0.62
CA PHE A 166 -0.82 -19.16 1.22
C PHE A 166 -1.81 -18.74 2.31
N SER A 167 -3.11 -18.97 2.08
CA SER A 167 -4.20 -18.69 3.05
C SER A 167 -4.13 -19.54 4.33
N GLU A 168 -3.34 -20.60 4.36
CA GLU A 168 -3.16 -21.48 5.52
C GLU A 168 -1.87 -21.19 6.31
N LEU A 169 -1.07 -20.21 5.86
CA LEU A 169 0.13 -19.79 6.57
C LEU A 169 -0.22 -18.94 7.79
N ASP A 170 0.63 -19.01 8.80
CA ASP A 170 0.63 -18.03 9.89
C ASP A 170 1.16 -16.67 9.40
N GLU A 171 0.88 -15.63 10.15
CA GLU A 171 1.23 -14.23 9.78
C GLU A 171 2.72 -14.09 9.43
N SER A 172 3.61 -14.66 10.26
CA SER A 172 5.05 -14.58 10.03
C SER A 172 5.52 -15.35 8.80
N GLY A 173 4.90 -16.48 8.51
CA GLY A 173 5.18 -17.28 7.31
C GLY A 173 4.68 -16.59 6.05
N ALA A 174 3.50 -16.00 6.10
CA ALA A 174 2.92 -15.25 5.00
C ALA A 174 3.72 -13.96 4.70
N ASP A 175 4.12 -13.22 5.73
CA ASP A 175 4.97 -12.03 5.59
C ASP A 175 6.30 -12.37 4.91
N ARG A 176 7.00 -13.38 5.43
CA ARG A 176 8.26 -13.83 4.83
C ARG A 176 8.09 -14.24 3.37
N PHE A 177 7.03 -14.98 3.05
CA PHE A 177 6.78 -15.44 1.69
C PHE A 177 6.51 -14.29 0.72
N LEU A 178 5.76 -13.26 1.14
CA LEU A 178 5.56 -12.04 0.33
C LEU A 178 6.88 -11.30 0.09
N HIS A 179 7.73 -11.19 1.10
CA HIS A 179 9.07 -10.62 0.93
C HIS A 179 9.94 -11.43 -0.04
N GLU A 180 9.89 -12.75 0.03
CA GLU A 180 10.62 -13.63 -0.90
C GLU A 180 10.12 -13.48 -2.34
N ILE A 181 8.83 -13.26 -2.56
CA ILE A 181 8.27 -12.91 -3.88
C ILE A 181 8.81 -11.56 -4.34
N ALA A 182 8.70 -10.54 -3.51
CA ALA A 182 9.13 -9.17 -3.82
C ALA A 182 10.62 -9.10 -4.20
N ASP A 183 11.46 -9.88 -3.49
CA ASP A 183 12.90 -10.00 -3.71
C ASP A 183 13.26 -10.87 -4.94
N GLY A 184 12.28 -11.50 -5.61
CA GLY A 184 12.51 -12.40 -6.74
C GLY A 184 13.10 -13.76 -6.36
N LYS A 185 13.04 -14.15 -5.09
CA LYS A 185 13.53 -15.45 -4.58
C LYS A 185 12.58 -16.61 -4.91
N VAL A 186 11.29 -16.29 -5.09
CA VAL A 186 10.26 -17.23 -5.53
C VAL A 186 10.04 -17.07 -7.03
N THR A 187 10.22 -18.15 -7.78
CA THR A 187 10.10 -18.14 -9.24
C THR A 187 9.01 -19.08 -9.73
N ASP A 188 8.34 -18.71 -10.80
CA ASP A 188 7.40 -19.55 -11.57
C ASP A 188 7.72 -19.44 -13.06
N GLU A 189 7.56 -20.54 -13.79
CA GLU A 189 7.90 -20.60 -15.24
C GLU A 189 6.97 -19.76 -16.12
N ARG A 190 5.75 -19.48 -15.64
CA ARG A 190 4.70 -18.80 -16.40
C ARG A 190 4.67 -17.30 -16.13
N VAL A 191 5.07 -16.88 -14.93
CA VAL A 191 4.93 -15.51 -14.44
C VAL A 191 6.16 -15.09 -13.64
N GLN A 192 6.67 -13.91 -13.93
CA GLN A 192 7.67 -13.26 -13.08
C GLN A 192 6.98 -12.71 -11.82
N LEU A 193 6.97 -13.51 -10.75
CA LEU A 193 6.25 -13.20 -9.51
C LEU A 193 6.71 -11.88 -8.87
N ALA A 194 7.99 -11.54 -8.97
CA ALA A 194 8.48 -10.25 -8.47
C ALA A 194 7.86 -9.06 -9.23
N SER A 195 7.78 -9.13 -10.55
CA SER A 195 7.12 -8.10 -11.36
C SER A 195 5.62 -8.05 -11.07
N TRP A 196 4.96 -9.19 -10.98
CA TRP A 196 3.56 -9.28 -10.59
C TRP A 196 3.28 -8.58 -9.25
N PHE A 197 4.10 -8.87 -8.23
CA PHE A 197 3.92 -8.28 -6.91
C PHE A 197 4.26 -6.79 -6.89
N ASN A 198 5.45 -6.42 -7.38
CA ASN A 198 5.95 -5.05 -7.25
C ASN A 198 5.28 -4.06 -8.22
N GLU A 199 4.82 -4.50 -9.40
CA GLU A 199 4.25 -3.61 -10.42
C GLU A 199 2.73 -3.60 -10.45
N LEU A 200 2.06 -4.61 -9.87
CA LEU A 200 0.60 -4.67 -9.86
C LEU A 200 0.01 -4.79 -8.46
N VAL A 201 0.41 -5.80 -7.68
CA VAL A 201 -0.21 -6.09 -6.37
C VAL A 201 0.07 -4.97 -5.37
N TYR A 202 1.34 -4.62 -5.21
CA TYR A 202 1.77 -3.60 -4.26
C TYR A 202 1.21 -2.20 -4.57
N PRO A 203 1.25 -1.71 -5.81
CA PRO A 203 0.58 -0.46 -6.17
C PRO A 203 -0.94 -0.47 -5.94
N LEU A 204 -1.63 -1.58 -6.20
CA LEU A 204 -3.06 -1.69 -5.90
C LEU A 204 -3.33 -1.65 -4.39
N PHE A 205 -2.47 -2.28 -3.60
CA PHE A 205 -2.55 -2.21 -2.14
C PHE A 205 -2.33 -0.78 -1.62
N GLU A 206 -1.31 -0.07 -2.12
CA GLU A 206 -1.09 1.34 -1.76
C GLU A 206 -2.29 2.22 -2.14
N GLN A 207 -2.83 2.04 -3.34
CA GLN A 207 -4.03 2.74 -3.77
C GLN A 207 -5.22 2.43 -2.86
N ALA A 208 -5.40 1.18 -2.43
CA ALA A 208 -6.47 0.80 -1.51
C ALA A 208 -6.36 1.51 -0.15
N CYS A 209 -5.13 1.71 0.35
CA CYS A 209 -4.88 2.43 1.60
C CYS A 209 -5.24 3.92 1.51
N PHE A 210 -5.00 4.56 0.37
CA PHE A 210 -5.11 6.02 0.25
C PHE A 210 -6.23 6.51 -0.67
N ALA A 211 -6.98 5.61 -1.32
CA ALA A 211 -8.14 5.95 -2.13
C ALA A 211 -9.25 6.60 -1.31
N ASP A 212 -10.13 7.32 -2.01
CA ASP A 212 -11.39 7.75 -1.41
C ASP A 212 -12.22 6.52 -1.00
N PRO A 213 -12.81 6.50 0.20
CA PRO A 213 -13.62 5.38 0.68
C PRO A 213 -14.78 4.97 -0.23
N VAL A 214 -15.25 5.85 -1.10
CA VAL A 214 -16.30 5.55 -2.09
C VAL A 214 -15.92 4.39 -3.01
N TYR A 215 -14.62 4.16 -3.20
CA TYR A 215 -14.11 3.05 -4.02
C TYR A 215 -13.96 1.72 -3.25
N GLY A 216 -14.23 1.71 -1.94
CA GLY A 216 -14.27 0.52 -1.12
C GLY A 216 -13.07 0.26 -0.22
N GLY A 217 -11.94 0.94 -0.44
CA GLY A 217 -10.78 0.95 0.45
C GLY A 217 -10.84 2.06 1.48
N ASN A 218 -9.81 2.15 2.34
CA ASN A 218 -9.66 3.22 3.33
C ASN A 218 -10.94 3.48 4.15
N VAL A 219 -11.63 2.42 4.53
CA VAL A 219 -12.90 2.48 5.26
C VAL A 219 -12.72 3.29 6.54
N GLY A 220 -13.63 4.23 6.80
CA GLY A 220 -13.55 5.15 7.92
C GLY A 220 -12.45 6.22 7.79
N LYS A 221 -11.81 6.32 6.62
CA LYS A 221 -10.73 7.28 6.31
C LYS A 221 -9.53 7.11 7.25
N VAL A 222 -9.27 5.87 7.69
CA VAL A 222 -8.28 5.58 8.74
C VAL A 222 -6.87 5.97 8.31
N PHE A 223 -6.49 5.69 7.06
CA PHE A 223 -5.18 6.06 6.54
C PHE A 223 -5.05 7.56 6.31
N TRP A 224 -6.11 8.24 5.85
CA TRP A 224 -6.10 9.70 5.72
C TRP A 224 -5.91 10.38 7.07
N LYS A 225 -6.62 9.92 8.10
CA LYS A 225 -6.45 10.41 9.48
C LYS A 225 -5.04 10.14 10.02
N ALA A 226 -4.50 8.95 9.75
CA ALA A 226 -3.16 8.56 10.21
C ALA A 226 -2.05 9.45 9.63
N ILE A 227 -2.19 9.92 8.37
CA ILE A 227 -1.20 10.79 7.72
C ILE A 227 -1.57 12.28 7.79
N GLY A 228 -2.73 12.64 8.36
CA GLY A 228 -3.21 14.01 8.42
C GLY A 228 -3.68 14.58 7.08
N TYR A 229 -4.09 13.71 6.13
CA TYR A 229 -4.63 14.16 4.84
C TYR A 229 -6.08 14.64 5.01
N PRO A 230 -6.42 15.89 4.60
CA PRO A 230 -7.74 16.47 4.86
C PRO A 230 -8.85 16.00 3.89
N GLY A 231 -8.50 15.29 2.83
CA GLY A 231 -9.45 14.86 1.81
C GLY A 231 -9.82 15.99 0.85
N LEU A 232 -11.11 16.14 0.57
CA LEU A 232 -11.65 17.16 -0.32
C LEU A 232 -11.87 18.52 0.40
N PRO A 233 -11.80 19.65 -0.33
CA PRO A 233 -11.46 19.73 -1.76
C PRO A 233 -9.99 19.34 -2.02
N ALA A 234 -9.68 18.91 -3.25
CA ALA A 234 -8.32 18.46 -3.62
C ALA A 234 -7.29 19.61 -3.64
N VAL A 235 -7.73 20.86 -3.54
CA VAL A 235 -6.86 22.05 -3.55
C VAL A 235 -7.00 22.80 -2.22
N HIS A 236 -5.91 22.83 -1.47
CA HIS A 236 -5.80 23.48 -0.16
C HIS A 236 -4.82 24.66 -0.17
N SER A 237 -4.73 25.40 -1.28
CA SER A 237 -3.73 26.47 -1.45
C SER A 237 -3.86 27.58 -0.40
N GLN A 238 -5.09 27.98 -0.07
CA GLN A 238 -5.32 28.99 0.96
C GLN A 238 -5.04 28.44 2.36
N ASP A 239 -5.49 27.21 2.64
CA ASP A 239 -5.25 26.55 3.92
C ASP A 239 -3.75 26.40 4.20
N MET A 240 -2.94 26.08 3.18
CA MET A 240 -1.48 26.01 3.30
C MET A 240 -0.84 27.33 3.72
N VAL A 241 -1.45 28.47 3.37
CA VAL A 241 -1.00 29.81 3.78
C VAL A 241 -1.46 30.09 5.21
N ASP A 242 -2.76 29.89 5.49
CA ASP A 242 -3.41 30.31 6.74
C ASP A 242 -2.95 29.46 7.93
N PHE A 243 -2.66 28.17 7.67
CA PHE A 243 -2.21 27.21 8.69
C PHE A 243 -0.71 26.90 8.64
N ARG A 244 0.09 27.73 7.98
CA ARG A 244 1.54 27.54 7.91
C ARG A 244 2.15 27.46 9.30
N GLY A 245 2.74 26.31 9.62
CA GLY A 245 3.33 26.04 10.95
C GLY A 245 2.34 25.83 12.07
N LYS A 246 1.05 25.61 11.76
CA LYS A 246 -0.03 25.33 12.72
C LYS A 246 -0.75 24.05 12.29
N PRO A 247 -1.33 23.29 13.26
CA PRO A 247 -2.20 22.16 12.94
C PRO A 247 -3.40 22.61 12.07
N PHE A 248 -3.68 21.85 11.01
CA PHE A 248 -4.84 22.08 10.16
C PHE A 248 -6.07 21.33 10.73
N PRO A 249 -7.16 21.99 11.10
CA PRO A 249 -8.33 21.33 11.70
C PRO A 249 -8.96 20.28 10.78
N GLY A 250 -8.95 20.51 9.48
CA GLY A 250 -9.52 19.59 8.48
C GLY A 250 -8.85 18.20 8.45
N ALA A 251 -7.62 18.08 8.94
CA ALA A 251 -6.92 16.80 9.01
C ALA A 251 -7.55 15.81 10.02
N ALA A 252 -8.25 16.31 11.05
CA ALA A 252 -8.94 15.48 12.04
C ALA A 252 -10.26 14.87 11.51
N ASP A 253 -10.89 15.55 10.55
CA ASP A 253 -12.16 15.12 9.91
C ASP A 253 -12.08 15.23 8.39
N PRO A 254 -11.29 14.36 7.74
CA PRO A 254 -11.09 14.42 6.30
C PRO A 254 -12.41 14.20 5.55
N LYS A 255 -12.62 14.96 4.48
CA LYS A 255 -13.81 14.88 3.65
C LYS A 255 -13.59 13.98 2.44
N SER A 256 -14.54 13.12 2.16
CA SER A 256 -14.57 12.20 1.01
C SER A 256 -15.67 12.60 0.03
N ILE A 257 -15.70 11.99 -1.14
CA ILE A 257 -16.76 12.20 -2.15
C ILE A 257 -18.15 11.94 -1.53
N ALA A 258 -18.28 10.91 -0.70
CA ALA A 258 -19.55 10.54 -0.06
C ALA A 258 -20.07 11.61 0.93
N ASP A 259 -19.22 12.51 1.42
CA ASP A 259 -19.66 13.58 2.34
C ASP A 259 -20.35 14.75 1.60
N PHE A 260 -20.31 14.74 0.26
CA PHE A 260 -20.90 15.76 -0.62
C PHE A 260 -22.00 15.20 -1.54
N ALA A 261 -22.35 13.91 -1.42
CA ALA A 261 -23.33 13.23 -2.26
C ALA A 261 -24.76 13.35 -1.73
#